data_3f02e750eef7963ee3bd46169fade423
#
_entry.id   3f02e750eef7963ee3bd46169fade423
#
_cell.length_a   1.000
_cell.length_b   1.000
_cell.length_c   1.000
_cell.angle_alpha   90.00
_cell.angle_beta   90.00
_cell.angle_gamma   90.00
#
_symmetry.space_group_name_H-M   'P 1'
#
loop_
_entity.id
_entity.type
_entity.pdbx_description
1 polymer ?
#
loop_
_entity_poly.entity_id
_entity_poly.type
_entity_poly.pdbx_seq_one_letter_code
_entity_poly.pdbx_strand_id
1 'polypeptide(L)'
;MDIYFEIANKDILVDLLLEEGYDDFYFFPCKRYSAGAFLISAEEQVSARRDFGLFRLFLHETEAIVLSAAIKRELKDKTIKIFMTGVKEL
;
A
#
# COMPACT_ATOMS: atom_id res chain seq x y z
N MET A 1 -7.18 -2.13 -7.80
CA MET A 1 -6.91 -1.49 -6.51
C MET A 1 -5.44 -1.63 -6.16
N ASP A 2 -4.81 -0.53 -5.85
CA ASP A 2 -3.40 -0.47 -5.47
C ASP A 2 -3.27 -0.02 -4.02
N ILE A 3 -2.48 -0.77 -3.24
CA ILE A 3 -2.25 -0.49 -1.83
C ILE A 3 -0.75 -0.23 -1.64
N TYR A 4 -0.41 1.02 -1.29
CA TYR A 4 0.97 1.39 -0.97
C TYR A 4 1.19 1.33 0.53
N PHE A 5 2.28 0.70 0.97
CA PHE A 5 2.55 0.50 2.40
C PHE A 5 4.05 0.46 2.66
N GLU A 6 4.45 0.74 3.90
CA GLU A 6 5.85 0.55 4.31
C GLU A 6 6.18 -0.93 4.33
N ILE A 7 7.36 -1.30 3.83
CA ILE A 7 7.72 -2.72 3.64
C ILE A 7 7.67 -3.52 4.96
N ALA A 8 7.92 -2.86 6.08
CA ALA A 8 7.85 -3.50 7.40
C ALA A 8 6.44 -4.03 7.73
N ASN A 9 5.41 -3.51 7.08
CA ASN A 9 4.02 -3.90 7.30
C ASN A 9 3.51 -4.94 6.32
N LYS A 10 4.40 -5.48 5.48
CA LYS A 10 4.02 -6.42 4.43
C LYS A 10 3.27 -7.64 4.97
N ASP A 11 3.83 -8.30 5.98
CA ASP A 11 3.27 -9.55 6.49
C ASP A 11 1.91 -9.32 7.16
N ILE A 12 1.77 -8.23 7.91
CA ILE A 12 0.50 -7.87 8.54
C ILE A 12 -0.58 -7.67 7.47
N LEU A 13 -0.22 -6.98 6.38
CA LEU A 13 -1.16 -6.70 5.31
C LEU A 13 -1.50 -7.96 4.52
N VAL A 14 -0.53 -8.85 4.27
CA VAL A 14 -0.79 -10.15 3.64
C VAL A 14 -1.80 -10.95 4.47
N ASP A 15 -1.58 -11.03 5.78
CA ASP A 15 -2.47 -11.76 6.67
C ASP A 15 -3.89 -11.19 6.63
N LEU A 16 -4.00 -9.87 6.63
CA LEU A 16 -5.31 -9.22 6.55
C LEU A 16 -6.02 -9.53 5.22
N LEU A 17 -5.30 -9.46 4.10
CA LEU A 17 -5.89 -9.78 2.80
C LEU A 17 -6.39 -11.23 2.75
N LEU A 18 -5.61 -12.17 3.27
CA LEU A 18 -6.00 -13.57 3.34
C LEU A 18 -7.23 -13.78 4.25
N GLU A 19 -7.27 -13.11 5.40
CA GLU A 19 -8.41 -13.17 6.32
C GLU A 19 -9.69 -12.64 5.67
N GLU A 20 -9.57 -11.62 4.83
CA GLU A 20 -10.73 -11.04 4.10
C GLU A 20 -11.10 -11.86 2.86
N GLY A 21 -10.39 -12.94 2.59
CA GLY A 21 -10.72 -13.85 1.49
C GLY A 21 -10.02 -13.55 0.17
N TYR A 22 -9.02 -12.69 0.17
CA TYR A 22 -8.28 -12.35 -1.04
C TYR A 22 -6.94 -13.07 -1.04
N ASP A 23 -6.77 -14.02 -1.94
CA ASP A 23 -5.57 -14.85 -2.04
C ASP A 23 -4.85 -14.71 -3.39
N ASP A 24 -5.25 -13.72 -4.19
CA ASP A 24 -4.67 -13.48 -5.52
C ASP A 24 -4.33 -12.00 -5.67
N PHE A 25 -3.07 -11.66 -5.51
CA PHE A 25 -2.60 -10.30 -5.63
C PHE A 25 -1.13 -10.27 -6.01
N TYR A 26 -0.70 -9.16 -6.63
CA TYR A 26 0.68 -8.95 -7.06
C TYR A 26 1.39 -8.04 -6.08
N PHE A 27 2.68 -8.32 -5.86
CA PHE A 27 3.53 -7.51 -5.00
C PHE A 27 4.65 -6.87 -5.82
N PHE A 28 4.81 -5.54 -5.63
CA PHE A 28 5.89 -4.77 -6.24
C PHE A 28 6.66 -4.02 -5.13
N PRO A 29 7.95 -4.30 -4.93
CA PRO A 29 8.76 -3.47 -4.05
C PRO A 29 9.07 -2.14 -4.73
N CYS A 30 9.09 -1.06 -3.95
CA CYS A 30 9.37 0.28 -4.48
C CYS A 30 10.02 1.17 -3.43
N LYS A 31 10.49 2.33 -3.86
CA LYS A 31 11.04 3.37 -2.98
C LYS A 31 10.08 4.54 -2.95
N ARG A 32 9.86 5.09 -1.77
CA ARG A 32 9.10 6.32 -1.63
C ARG A 32 10.03 7.48 -1.33
N TYR A 33 9.87 8.57 -2.07
CA TYR A 33 10.54 9.83 -1.84
C TYR A 33 9.50 10.84 -1.40
N SER A 34 9.78 11.52 -0.26
CA SER A 34 8.83 12.47 0.30
C SER A 34 9.33 13.89 0.14
N ALA A 35 8.44 14.81 -0.25
CA ALA A 35 8.77 16.22 -0.40
C ALA A 35 9.20 16.88 0.93
N GLY A 36 8.80 16.33 2.07
CA GLY A 36 9.25 16.79 3.37
C GLY A 36 10.77 16.78 3.54
N ALA A 37 11.47 15.97 2.74
CA ALA A 37 12.91 15.89 2.74
C ALA A 37 13.61 17.21 2.34
N PHE A 38 12.92 18.15 1.70
CA PHE A 38 13.51 19.45 1.31
C PHE A 38 13.99 20.27 2.50
N LEU A 39 13.46 20.03 3.67
CA LEU A 39 13.75 20.82 4.87
C LEU A 39 14.92 20.29 5.67
N ILE A 40 15.57 19.20 5.24
CA ILE A 40 16.68 18.57 5.93
C ILE A 40 17.93 18.57 5.05
N SER A 41 19.08 18.21 5.64
CA SER A 41 20.34 18.16 4.92
C SER A 41 20.30 17.13 3.78
N ALA A 42 21.23 17.24 2.82
CA ALA A 42 21.34 16.29 1.71
C ALA A 42 21.53 14.85 2.21
N GLU A 43 22.31 14.67 3.29
CA GLU A 43 22.54 13.37 3.89
C GLU A 43 21.23 12.79 4.46
N GLU A 44 20.47 13.63 5.16
CA GLU A 44 19.18 13.23 5.71
C GLU A 44 18.14 13.00 4.60
N GLN A 45 18.20 13.76 3.51
CA GLN A 45 17.34 13.54 2.36
C GLN A 45 17.53 12.15 1.75
N VAL A 46 18.76 11.68 1.69
CA VAL A 46 19.05 10.32 1.23
C VAL A 46 18.45 9.30 2.19
N SER A 47 18.59 9.51 3.50
CA SER A 47 18.01 8.62 4.51
C SER A 47 16.49 8.73 4.64
N ALA A 48 15.87 9.81 4.13
CA ALA A 48 14.43 9.97 4.12
C ALA A 48 13.74 9.10 3.06
N ARG A 49 14.51 8.55 2.13
CA ARG A 49 14.02 7.56 1.18
C ARG A 49 13.65 6.28 1.94
N ARG A 50 12.44 5.79 1.71
CA ARG A 50 11.91 4.64 2.43
C ARG A 50 11.56 3.49 1.50
N ASP A 51 11.74 2.28 2.00
CA ASP A 51 11.32 1.07 1.31
C ASP A 51 9.83 0.87 1.51
N PHE A 52 9.12 0.85 0.39
CA PHE A 52 7.69 0.62 0.33
C PHE A 52 7.39 -0.60 -0.52
N GLY A 53 6.18 -1.08 -0.41
CA GLY A 53 5.62 -2.09 -1.29
C GLY A 53 4.31 -1.62 -1.86
N LEU A 54 3.91 -2.26 -2.95
CA LEU A 54 2.63 -2.08 -3.60
C LEU A 54 1.99 -3.45 -3.76
N PHE A 55 0.79 -3.63 -3.22
CA PHE A 55 -0.06 -4.76 -3.59
C PHE A 55 -1.08 -4.30 -4.61
N ARG A 56 -1.23 -5.07 -5.67
CA ARG A 56 -2.23 -4.82 -6.71
C ARG A 56 -3.22 -5.97 -6.75
N LEU A 57 -4.51 -5.63 -6.61
CA LEU A 57 -5.61 -6.57 -6.68
C LEU A 57 -6.59 -6.11 -7.76
N PHE A 58 -7.16 -7.08 -8.47
CA PHE A 58 -8.20 -6.81 -9.47
C PHE A 58 -9.54 -7.20 -8.87
N LEU A 59 -10.32 -6.19 -8.47
CA LEU A 59 -11.56 -6.33 -7.72
C LEU A 59 -12.67 -5.52 -8.38
N HIS A 60 -13.92 -5.87 -8.10
CA HIS A 60 -15.03 -4.98 -8.37
C HIS A 60 -14.98 -3.78 -7.43
N GLU A 61 -15.52 -2.65 -7.87
CA GLU A 61 -15.49 -1.40 -7.10
C GLU A 61 -16.08 -1.58 -5.69
N THR A 62 -17.20 -2.28 -5.58
CA THR A 62 -17.86 -2.51 -4.29
C THR A 62 -16.98 -3.30 -3.34
N GLU A 63 -16.27 -4.31 -3.84
CA GLU A 63 -15.32 -5.09 -3.04
C GLU A 63 -14.14 -4.23 -2.61
N ALA A 64 -13.62 -3.40 -3.51
CA ALA A 64 -12.48 -2.52 -3.21
C ALA A 64 -12.83 -1.53 -2.09
N ILE A 65 -14.04 -0.97 -2.10
CA ILE A 65 -14.50 -0.04 -1.05
C ILE A 65 -14.56 -0.74 0.30
N VAL A 66 -15.14 -1.93 0.35
CA VAL A 66 -15.25 -2.70 1.60
C VAL A 66 -13.88 -3.10 2.12
N LEU A 67 -13.01 -3.60 1.25
CA LEU A 67 -11.66 -3.99 1.63
C LEU A 67 -10.83 -2.81 2.11
N SER A 68 -10.93 -1.65 1.43
CA SER A 68 -10.19 -0.47 1.84
C SER A 68 -10.61 0.01 3.23
N ALA A 69 -11.91 -0.09 3.56
CA ALA A 69 -12.40 0.25 4.89
C ALA A 69 -11.84 -0.69 5.96
N ALA A 70 -11.76 -1.98 5.66
CA ALA A 70 -11.18 -2.97 6.58
C ALA A 70 -9.69 -2.69 6.83
N ILE A 71 -8.94 -2.41 5.77
CA ILE A 71 -7.51 -2.11 5.88
C ILE A 71 -7.29 -0.85 6.73
N LYS A 72 -8.03 0.21 6.46
CA LYS A 72 -7.91 1.48 7.21
C LYS A 72 -8.27 1.31 8.67
N ARG A 73 -9.25 0.47 8.98
CA ARG A 73 -9.65 0.19 10.36
C ARG A 73 -8.57 -0.57 11.13
N GLU A 74 -8.05 -1.64 10.52
CA GLU A 74 -7.08 -2.51 11.18
C GLU A 74 -5.68 -1.90 11.26
N LEU A 75 -5.32 -1.06 10.30
CA LEU A 75 -3.98 -0.48 10.18
C LEU A 75 -4.02 1.05 10.26
N LYS A 76 -4.92 1.59 11.07
CA LYS A 76 -5.18 3.04 11.17
C LYS A 76 -3.97 3.86 11.61
N ASP A 77 -3.02 3.24 12.33
CA ASP A 77 -1.80 3.90 12.81
C ASP A 77 -0.60 3.70 11.86
N LYS A 78 -0.83 3.08 10.70
CA LYS A 78 0.21 2.81 9.70
C LYS A 78 0.06 3.75 8.51
N THR A 79 1.17 3.99 7.81
CA THR A 79 1.17 4.77 6.57
C THR A 79 0.72 3.89 5.42
N ILE A 80 -0.54 4.01 5.03
CA ILE A 80 -1.12 3.23 3.94
C ILE A 80 -1.90 4.17 3.03
N LYS A 81 -1.68 4.03 1.72
CA LYS A 81 -2.44 4.75 0.69
C LYS A 81 -3.08 3.75 -0.24
N ILE A 82 -4.36 3.92 -0.49
CA ILE A 82 -5.13 3.01 -1.33
C ILE A 82 -5.73 3.80 -2.47
N PHE A 83 -5.50 3.33 -3.70
CA PHE A 83 -6.04 3.95 -4.90
C PHE A 83 -6.80 2.93 -5.72
N MET A 84 -7.80 3.41 -6.45
CA MET A 84 -8.54 2.57 -7.36
C MET A 84 -8.52 3.19 -8.75
N THR A 85 -8.22 2.36 -9.74
CA THR A 85 -8.20 2.75 -11.14
C THR A 85 -9.00 1.72 -11.93
N GLY A 86 -9.82 2.17 -12.85
CA GLY A 86 -10.55 1.25 -13.71
C GLY A 86 -9.60 0.61 -14.73
N VAL A 87 -9.69 -0.72 -14.86
CA VAL A 87 -8.92 -1.48 -15.84
C VAL A 87 -9.84 -2.43 -16.58
N LYS A 88 -9.40 -2.88 -17.74
CA LYS A 88 -10.15 -3.82 -18.56
C LYS A 88 -9.27 -5.02 -18.86
N GLU A 89 -9.76 -6.21 -18.52
CA GLU A 89 -9.11 -7.44 -18.93
C GLU A 89 -9.47 -7.75 -20.38
N LEU A 90 -8.47 -8.15 -21.16
CA LEU A 90 -8.66 -8.49 -22.57
C LEU A 90 -8.88 -9.97 -22.79
#